data_48e9f0604d93e3aab4a940e0dc757f8a
#
_entry.id   48e9f0604d93e3aab4a940e0dc757f8a
#
_cell.length_a   1.000
_cell.length_b   1.000
_cell.length_c   1.000
_cell.angle_alpha   90.00
_cell.angle_beta   90.00
_cell.angle_gamma   90.00
#
_symmetry.space_group_name_H-M   'P 1'
#
loop_
_entity.id
_entity.type
_entity.pdbx_description
1 polymer ?
#
loop_
_entity_poly.entity_id
_entity_poly.type
_entity_poly.pdbx_seq_one_letter_code
_entity_poly.pdbx_strand_id
1 'polypeptide(L)'
;MDRRTLLKGLAALAPVMGARSLLAEDTKGSLPAKTCRLITQDIAGPYVVDETPMRSDVVQGQPGTPLTLNFQVMDTFTCKPLPGALVSIWHANAEGLYSGVENIILDASLKPVGGKIDTRGQTFLRGMQETDANGRVSFKTIFPGWYYPRPTHTHVVVSPPDFGEVATTQLYYPAELCDQAYQGRHYAQRGPNPDRTDSSKDSPGDSSDAEDLWLDLRSEGGGYVANHNLGVTFYGGMFGELPDFYRQS
;
A
#
# COMPACT_ATOMS: atom_id res chain seq x y z
N MET A 1 7.23 -88.32 32.00
CA MET A 1 6.08 -87.42 32.29
C MET A 1 6.46 -86.08 31.68
N ASP A 2 6.17 -85.88 30.45
CA ASP A 2 5.05 -85.44 29.73
C ASP A 2 4.68 -83.97 30.12
N ARG A 3 4.87 -83.06 29.22
CA ARG A 3 3.84 -82.15 28.62
C ARG A 3 4.42 -81.17 27.69
N ARG A 4 3.99 -81.33 26.48
CA ARG A 4 4.04 -80.38 25.33
C ARG A 4 3.50 -79.01 25.70
N THR A 5 4.10 -77.95 25.21
CA THR A 5 3.38 -76.70 25.00
C THR A 5 3.81 -76.06 23.69
N LEU A 6 2.82 -75.93 22.83
CA LEU A 6 2.91 -75.30 21.53
C LEU A 6 3.32 -73.79 21.60
N LEU A 7 4.29 -73.40 20.79
CA LEU A 7 4.57 -72.03 20.44
C LEU A 7 3.62 -71.62 19.32
N LYS A 8 2.68 -70.76 19.64
CA LYS A 8 1.91 -69.99 18.62
C LYS A 8 2.64 -68.73 18.30
N GLY A 9 3.09 -68.64 17.07
CA GLY A 9 3.65 -67.38 16.56
C GLY A 9 2.58 -66.27 16.36
N LEU A 10 2.82 -65.13 16.91
CA LEU A 10 2.13 -63.91 16.57
C LEU A 10 3.04 -63.12 15.62
N ALA A 11 2.64 -63.04 14.38
CA ALA A 11 3.21 -62.11 13.44
C ALA A 11 2.72 -60.68 13.80
N ALA A 12 3.60 -59.82 14.26
CA ALA A 12 3.31 -58.41 14.47
C ALA A 12 3.40 -57.69 13.12
N LEU A 13 2.25 -57.28 12.59
CA LEU A 13 2.16 -56.32 11.50
C LEU A 13 2.53 -54.92 12.01
N ALA A 14 3.69 -54.42 11.63
CA ALA A 14 4.06 -53.02 11.83
C ALA A 14 3.21 -52.12 10.92
N PRO A 15 2.62 -51.03 11.43
CA PRO A 15 1.95 -50.07 10.56
C PRO A 15 3.00 -49.26 9.80
N VAL A 16 2.93 -49.29 8.49
CA VAL A 16 3.63 -48.38 7.60
C VAL A 16 3.09 -46.98 7.86
N MET A 17 3.81 -46.21 8.66
CA MET A 17 3.57 -44.79 8.77
C MET A 17 3.97 -44.14 7.42
N GLY A 18 2.96 -43.87 6.61
CA GLY A 18 3.11 -43.03 5.43
C GLY A 18 3.62 -41.68 5.88
N ALA A 19 4.84 -41.34 5.47
CA ALA A 19 5.36 -39.97 5.57
C ALA A 19 4.46 -39.06 4.73
N ARG A 20 3.51 -38.39 5.39
CA ARG A 20 2.87 -37.22 4.82
C ARG A 20 3.96 -36.17 4.67
N SER A 21 4.40 -35.98 3.43
CA SER A 21 5.15 -34.79 3.04
C SER A 21 4.29 -33.57 3.42
N LEU A 22 4.67 -32.91 4.50
CA LEU A 22 4.22 -31.56 4.78
C LEU A 22 4.86 -30.68 3.70
N LEU A 23 4.15 -30.53 2.57
CA LEU A 23 4.38 -29.42 1.70
C LEU A 23 4.11 -28.19 2.57
N ALA A 24 5.17 -27.48 2.92
CA ALA A 24 5.07 -26.17 3.49
C ALA A 24 4.31 -25.33 2.45
N GLU A 25 3.02 -25.11 2.67
CA GLU A 25 2.31 -24.05 2.00
C GLU A 25 3.03 -22.76 2.36
N ASP A 26 3.61 -22.18 1.33
CA ASP A 26 4.24 -20.88 1.35
C ASP A 26 3.12 -19.86 1.64
N THR A 27 2.80 -19.69 2.93
CA THR A 27 1.89 -18.63 3.42
C THR A 27 2.61 -17.28 3.33
N LYS A 28 3.05 -16.91 2.16
CA LYS A 28 3.26 -15.51 1.82
C LYS A 28 1.90 -14.83 1.92
N GLY A 29 1.69 -14.15 3.02
CA GLY A 29 0.51 -13.47 3.47
C GLY A 29 -0.56 -13.25 2.40
N SER A 30 -1.59 -14.10 2.41
CA SER A 30 -2.81 -13.78 1.68
C SER A 30 -3.40 -12.54 2.31
N LEU A 31 -3.53 -11.50 1.52
CA LEU A 31 -4.30 -10.33 1.91
C LEU A 31 -5.71 -10.79 2.33
N PRO A 32 -6.28 -10.25 3.41
CA PRO A 32 -7.55 -10.70 3.91
C PRO A 32 -8.64 -10.58 2.83
N ALA A 33 -9.50 -11.59 2.76
CA ALA A 33 -10.56 -11.75 1.74
C ALA A 33 -11.66 -10.65 1.78
N LYS A 34 -11.37 -9.46 2.28
CA LYS A 34 -12.37 -8.44 2.61
C LYS A 34 -12.76 -7.52 1.46
N THR A 35 -12.35 -7.77 0.14
CA THR A 35 -12.22 -6.54 -0.59
C THR A 35 -12.36 -6.58 -2.10
N CYS A 36 -13.54 -6.96 -2.55
CA CYS A 36 -14.07 -6.45 -3.81
C CYS A 36 -14.90 -5.18 -3.58
N ARG A 37 -14.43 -4.25 -2.76
CA ARG A 37 -15.08 -2.96 -2.57
C ARG A 37 -14.32 -1.91 -3.35
N LEU A 38 -15.06 -1.00 -3.98
CA LEU A 38 -14.47 0.17 -4.61
C LEU A 38 -13.75 0.99 -3.54
N ILE A 39 -12.49 1.32 -3.79
CA ILE A 39 -11.71 2.17 -2.89
C ILE A 39 -12.35 3.57 -2.83
N THR A 40 -12.45 4.13 -1.64
CA THR A 40 -12.93 5.49 -1.47
C THR A 40 -12.01 6.46 -2.22
N GLN A 41 -12.61 7.32 -3.05
CA GLN A 41 -11.86 8.34 -3.81
C GLN A 41 -11.48 9.50 -2.90
N ASP A 42 -10.31 10.06 -3.14
CA ASP A 42 -9.82 11.26 -2.49
C ASP A 42 -9.11 12.16 -3.52
N ILE A 43 -8.76 13.36 -3.12
CA ILE A 43 -8.12 14.32 -4.03
C ILE A 43 -6.65 13.94 -4.30
N ALA A 44 -6.21 14.19 -5.53
CA ALA A 44 -4.79 14.07 -5.89
C ALA A 44 -3.91 15.11 -5.17
N GLY A 45 -4.50 16.23 -4.77
CA GLY A 45 -3.80 17.33 -4.09
C GLY A 45 -2.88 18.13 -5.01
N PRO A 46 -2.22 19.17 -4.48
CA PRO A 46 -1.44 20.12 -5.29
C PRO A 46 -0.05 19.61 -5.67
N TYR A 47 0.36 18.43 -5.22
CA TYR A 47 1.71 17.90 -5.39
C TYR A 47 1.79 16.82 -6.49
N VAL A 48 0.80 16.77 -7.37
CA VAL A 48 0.83 15.95 -8.59
C VAL A 48 1.90 16.51 -9.53
N VAL A 49 2.60 15.61 -10.23
CA VAL A 49 3.52 15.95 -11.31
C VAL A 49 3.18 15.11 -12.54
N ASP A 50 3.45 15.66 -13.72
CA ASP A 50 3.07 15.03 -15.00
C ASP A 50 3.82 13.71 -15.26
N GLU A 51 5.06 13.60 -14.75
CA GLU A 51 5.90 12.42 -14.97
C GLU A 51 6.24 11.73 -13.65
N THR A 52 5.80 10.48 -13.51
CA THR A 52 6.16 9.60 -12.39
C THR A 52 7.06 8.46 -12.91
N PRO A 53 8.28 8.29 -12.39
CA PRO A 53 9.20 7.26 -12.87
C PRO A 53 8.70 5.84 -12.62
N MET A 54 8.90 4.94 -13.61
CA MET A 54 8.65 3.49 -13.45
C MET A 54 9.72 2.88 -12.56
N ARG A 55 9.36 2.55 -11.30
CA ARG A 55 10.29 1.94 -10.33
C ARG A 55 9.58 1.43 -9.08
N SER A 56 10.17 0.42 -8.44
CA SER A 56 9.70 -0.15 -7.16
C SER A 56 10.39 0.46 -5.95
N ASP A 57 11.67 0.84 -6.08
CA ASP A 57 12.41 1.53 -5.01
C ASP A 57 12.33 3.03 -5.25
N VAL A 58 11.55 3.70 -4.41
CA VAL A 58 11.28 5.15 -4.54
C VAL A 58 12.08 5.99 -3.55
N VAL A 59 12.92 5.36 -2.72
CA VAL A 59 13.64 6.05 -1.61
C VAL A 59 14.58 7.13 -2.11
N GLN A 60 15.36 6.85 -3.12
CA GLN A 60 16.35 7.80 -3.70
C GLN A 60 17.22 8.53 -2.65
N GLY A 61 17.72 7.77 -1.68
CA GLY A 61 18.61 8.33 -0.66
C GLY A 61 17.93 9.21 0.40
N GLN A 62 16.60 9.31 0.39
CA GLN A 62 15.89 10.03 1.45
C GLN A 62 16.04 9.29 2.78
N PRO A 63 16.45 10.00 3.85
CA PRO A 63 16.55 9.41 5.17
C PRO A 63 15.15 9.17 5.76
N GLY A 64 14.97 8.04 6.44
CA GLY A 64 13.68 7.72 7.08
C GLY A 64 13.63 6.29 7.60
N THR A 65 12.56 5.94 8.28
CA THR A 65 12.27 4.58 8.70
C THR A 65 11.82 3.77 7.49
N PRO A 66 12.42 2.61 7.19
CA PRO A 66 12.03 1.80 6.05
C PRO A 66 10.55 1.42 6.07
N LEU A 67 9.90 1.49 4.91
CA LEU A 67 8.52 1.09 4.72
C LEU A 67 8.39 0.30 3.41
N THR A 68 7.66 -0.81 3.46
CA THR A 68 7.22 -1.53 2.27
C THR A 68 5.71 -1.42 2.13
N LEU A 69 5.26 -0.94 0.97
CA LEU A 69 3.84 -0.88 0.62
C LEU A 69 3.54 -1.95 -0.43
N ASN A 70 2.72 -2.93 -0.08
CA ASN A 70 2.25 -3.96 -0.98
C ASN A 70 0.80 -3.70 -1.33
N PHE A 71 0.51 -3.55 -2.61
CA PHE A 71 -0.84 -3.35 -3.10
C PHE A 71 -1.31 -4.53 -3.94
N GLN A 72 -2.59 -4.85 -3.86
CA GLN A 72 -3.27 -5.71 -4.80
C GLN A 72 -4.45 -4.96 -5.42
N VAL A 73 -4.40 -4.78 -6.73
CA VAL A 73 -5.49 -4.16 -7.49
C VAL A 73 -6.50 -5.22 -7.86
N MET A 74 -7.77 -4.95 -7.57
CA MET A 74 -8.90 -5.84 -7.81
C MET A 74 -9.96 -5.12 -8.63
N ASP A 75 -10.48 -5.79 -9.64
CA ASP A 75 -11.70 -5.35 -10.30
C ASP A 75 -12.91 -5.66 -9.41
N THR A 76 -13.64 -4.64 -8.99
CA THR A 76 -14.76 -4.77 -8.05
C THR A 76 -15.99 -5.44 -8.66
N PHE A 77 -16.11 -5.45 -9.99
CA PHE A 77 -17.22 -6.09 -10.67
C PHE A 77 -17.06 -7.62 -10.74
N THR A 78 -15.84 -8.08 -11.06
CA THR A 78 -15.56 -9.52 -11.21
C THR A 78 -14.95 -10.14 -9.97
N CYS A 79 -14.53 -9.34 -9.01
CA CYS A 79 -13.74 -9.76 -7.84
C CYS A 79 -12.44 -10.49 -8.21
N LYS A 80 -11.85 -10.18 -9.35
CA LYS A 80 -10.60 -10.78 -9.80
C LYS A 80 -9.44 -9.78 -9.69
N PRO A 81 -8.21 -10.28 -9.47
CA PRO A 81 -7.02 -9.45 -9.61
C PRO A 81 -6.97 -8.79 -10.99
N LEU A 82 -6.52 -7.55 -11.03
CA LEU A 82 -6.38 -6.77 -12.26
C LEU A 82 -4.89 -6.68 -12.65
N PRO A 83 -4.39 -7.55 -13.56
CA PRO A 83 -3.03 -7.48 -14.08
C PRO A 83 -2.88 -6.31 -15.07
N GLY A 84 -1.66 -5.79 -15.20
CA GLY A 84 -1.33 -4.73 -16.15
C GLY A 84 -1.81 -3.33 -15.74
N ALA A 85 -2.43 -3.18 -14.57
CA ALA A 85 -2.80 -1.86 -14.06
C ALA A 85 -1.56 -1.09 -13.61
N LEU A 86 -1.47 0.19 -13.94
CA LEU A 86 -0.44 1.08 -13.43
C LEU A 86 -0.86 1.60 -12.06
N VAL A 87 0.01 1.45 -11.08
CA VAL A 87 -0.16 2.00 -9.74
C VAL A 87 0.94 3.02 -9.50
N SER A 88 0.55 4.27 -9.28
CA SER A 88 1.45 5.37 -8.95
C SER A 88 1.33 5.72 -7.48
N ILE A 89 2.46 5.99 -6.82
CA ILE A 89 2.49 6.52 -5.46
C ILE A 89 3.35 7.78 -5.37
N TRP A 90 2.99 8.67 -4.44
CA TRP A 90 3.87 9.75 -3.98
C TRP A 90 3.52 10.16 -2.55
N HIS A 91 4.51 10.60 -1.81
CA HIS A 91 4.33 11.12 -0.46
C HIS A 91 5.48 12.03 -0.03
N ALA A 92 5.32 12.70 1.11
CA ALA A 92 6.32 13.58 1.67
C ALA A 92 7.52 12.82 2.26
N ASN A 93 8.70 13.42 2.24
CA ASN A 93 9.86 12.91 2.95
C ASN A 93 9.73 13.12 4.48
N ALA A 94 10.75 12.72 5.26
CA ALA A 94 10.73 12.84 6.72
C ALA A 94 10.56 14.29 7.22
N GLU A 95 10.90 15.27 6.39
CA GLU A 95 10.74 16.69 6.68
C GLU A 95 9.39 17.27 6.22
N GLY A 96 8.51 16.44 5.65
CA GLY A 96 7.21 16.86 5.15
C GLY A 96 7.28 17.54 3.78
N LEU A 97 8.33 17.30 2.99
CA LEU A 97 8.53 17.90 1.67
C LEU A 97 8.23 16.89 0.56
N TYR A 98 7.55 17.34 -0.48
CA TYR A 98 7.35 16.60 -1.72
C TYR A 98 8.44 16.90 -2.74
N SER A 99 8.81 15.91 -3.53
CA SER A 99 9.66 16.12 -4.71
C SER A 99 8.89 16.72 -5.88
N GLY A 100 9.61 17.33 -6.83
CA GLY A 100 9.06 17.79 -8.10
C GLY A 100 8.28 19.12 -8.04
N VAL A 101 8.18 19.75 -6.89
CA VAL A 101 7.33 20.92 -6.67
C VAL A 101 8.04 22.01 -5.87
N GLU A 102 7.40 23.17 -5.79
CA GLU A 102 7.76 24.20 -4.81
C GLU A 102 6.94 23.98 -3.54
N ASN A 103 7.60 23.63 -2.45
CA ASN A 103 6.96 23.35 -1.18
C ASN A 103 6.78 24.65 -0.37
N ILE A 104 5.62 24.80 0.26
CA ILE A 104 5.32 25.85 1.23
C ILE A 104 5.07 25.19 2.58
N ILE A 105 5.90 25.53 3.57
CA ILE A 105 5.70 25.04 4.93
C ILE A 105 4.74 26.00 5.64
N LEU A 106 3.68 25.45 6.22
CA LEU A 106 2.68 26.18 6.98
C LEU A 106 2.83 25.93 8.48
N ASP A 107 2.53 26.94 9.30
CA ASP A 107 2.33 26.80 10.75
C ASP A 107 0.88 26.40 11.08
N ALA A 108 0.61 26.23 12.38
CA ALA A 108 -0.71 25.89 12.88
C ALA A 108 -1.81 26.96 12.60
N SER A 109 -1.43 28.14 12.15
CA SER A 109 -2.35 29.21 11.74
C SER A 109 -2.51 29.28 10.21
N LEU A 110 -2.07 28.25 9.48
CA LEU A 110 -2.04 28.18 8.01
C LEU A 110 -1.22 29.30 7.37
N LYS A 111 -0.26 29.88 8.08
CA LYS A 111 0.63 30.90 7.55
C LYS A 111 1.94 30.29 7.10
N PRO A 112 2.50 30.72 5.97
CA PRO A 112 3.81 30.29 5.55
C PRO A 112 4.87 30.64 6.59
N VAL A 113 5.66 29.63 6.97
CA VAL A 113 6.83 29.78 7.85
C VAL A 113 8.10 29.45 7.09
N GLY A 114 9.05 30.36 7.08
CA GLY A 114 10.25 30.20 6.27
C GLY A 114 10.02 30.56 4.79
N GLY A 115 11.02 30.24 3.98
CA GLY A 115 10.95 30.42 2.53
C GLY A 115 10.28 29.22 1.85
N LYS A 116 10.05 29.40 0.53
CA LYS A 116 9.69 28.28 -0.32
C LYS A 116 10.88 27.35 -0.52
N ILE A 117 10.64 26.04 -0.48
CA ILE A 117 11.65 25.02 -0.74
C ILE A 117 11.38 24.39 -2.10
N ASP A 118 12.26 24.68 -3.05
CA ASP A 118 12.13 24.19 -4.42
C ASP A 118 12.80 22.84 -4.59
N THR A 119 11.99 21.84 -4.94
CA THR A 119 12.42 20.47 -5.23
C THR A 119 12.12 20.07 -6.68
N ARG A 120 11.78 21.03 -7.54
CA ARG A 120 11.53 20.78 -8.97
C ARG A 120 12.75 20.12 -9.61
N GLY A 121 12.50 19.13 -10.46
CA GLY A 121 13.54 18.27 -11.04
C GLY A 121 13.97 17.10 -10.16
N GLN A 122 13.54 17.04 -8.90
CA GLN A 122 13.72 15.86 -8.03
C GLN A 122 12.49 14.95 -8.13
N THR A 123 12.70 13.64 -7.90
CA THR A 123 11.64 12.64 -8.04
C THR A 123 11.59 11.66 -6.86
N PHE A 124 12.25 11.96 -5.76
CA PHE A 124 12.26 11.09 -4.58
C PHE A 124 10.83 10.80 -4.08
N LEU A 125 10.64 9.60 -3.54
CA LEU A 125 9.40 9.12 -2.95
C LEU A 125 8.19 9.19 -3.91
N ARG A 126 8.48 9.10 -5.22
CA ARG A 126 7.51 8.94 -6.30
C ARG A 126 7.89 7.73 -7.14
N GLY A 127 6.93 6.94 -7.53
CA GLY A 127 7.15 5.82 -8.42
C GLY A 127 5.85 5.23 -8.94
N MET A 128 5.98 4.54 -10.06
CA MET A 128 4.88 3.84 -10.71
C MET A 128 5.32 2.41 -11.01
N GLN A 129 4.43 1.46 -10.88
CA GLN A 129 4.63 0.07 -11.28
C GLN A 129 3.41 -0.47 -11.99
N GLU A 130 3.63 -1.42 -12.87
CA GLU A 130 2.59 -2.24 -13.47
C GLU A 130 2.32 -3.46 -12.60
N THR A 131 1.06 -3.80 -12.38
CA THR A 131 0.66 -4.97 -11.60
C THR A 131 1.02 -6.28 -12.30
N ASP A 132 1.46 -7.25 -11.53
CA ASP A 132 1.74 -8.60 -12.00
C ASP A 132 0.45 -9.39 -12.37
N ALA A 133 0.62 -10.67 -12.78
CA ALA A 133 -0.50 -11.56 -13.11
C ALA A 133 -1.52 -11.77 -11.96
N ASN A 134 -1.13 -11.44 -10.73
CA ASN A 134 -1.98 -11.50 -9.54
C ASN A 134 -2.50 -10.12 -9.10
N GLY A 135 -2.37 -9.11 -9.95
CA GLY A 135 -2.75 -7.73 -9.65
C GLY A 135 -1.87 -7.05 -8.60
N ARG A 136 -0.63 -7.49 -8.38
CA ARG A 136 0.22 -7.04 -7.27
C ARG A 136 1.35 -6.14 -7.70
N VAL A 137 1.64 -5.16 -6.84
CA VAL A 137 2.86 -4.34 -6.87
C VAL A 137 3.42 -4.18 -5.47
N SER A 138 4.71 -3.88 -5.36
CA SER A 138 5.39 -3.64 -4.08
C SER A 138 6.35 -2.46 -4.21
N PHE A 139 6.20 -1.48 -3.33
CA PHE A 139 7.07 -0.31 -3.27
C PHE A 139 7.93 -0.33 -2.01
N LYS A 140 9.24 -0.12 -2.20
CA LYS A 140 10.17 0.19 -1.12
C LYS A 140 10.24 1.69 -0.98
N THR A 141 9.98 2.18 0.23
CA THR A 141 9.94 3.59 0.54
C THR A 141 10.38 3.86 1.99
N ILE A 142 10.09 5.02 2.52
CA ILE A 142 10.23 5.37 3.93
C ILE A 142 8.88 5.74 4.52
N PHE A 143 8.74 5.67 5.83
CA PHE A 143 7.56 6.18 6.52
C PHE A 143 7.40 7.68 6.21
N PRO A 144 6.24 8.15 5.74
CA PRO A 144 6.05 9.54 5.37
C PRO A 144 6.20 10.48 6.57
N GLY A 145 6.84 11.61 6.38
CA GLY A 145 6.72 12.73 7.30
C GLY A 145 5.38 13.45 7.11
N TRP A 146 5.00 14.22 8.10
CA TRP A 146 3.78 15.02 8.06
C TRP A 146 4.06 16.45 7.59
N TYR A 147 3.04 17.09 7.09
CA TYR A 147 3.00 18.54 6.85
C TYR A 147 1.63 19.08 7.28
N TYR A 148 1.61 20.31 7.74
CA TYR A 148 0.38 20.92 8.24
C TYR A 148 -0.49 21.42 7.06
N PRO A 149 -1.83 21.28 7.06
CA PRO A 149 -2.67 20.74 8.14
C PRO A 149 -3.14 19.28 7.91
N ARG A 150 -2.32 18.45 7.30
CA ARG A 150 -2.75 17.14 6.82
C ARG A 150 -2.34 15.99 7.76
N PRO A 151 -3.21 15.00 7.99
CA PRO A 151 -2.79 13.72 8.54
C PRO A 151 -1.75 13.05 7.62
N THR A 152 -0.94 12.18 8.20
CA THR A 152 0.10 11.46 7.45
C THR A 152 -0.53 10.55 6.42
N HIS A 153 -0.13 10.68 5.16
CA HIS A 153 -0.72 9.94 4.05
C HIS A 153 0.26 9.65 2.91
N THR A 154 -0.13 8.70 2.08
CA THR A 154 0.48 8.41 0.77
C THR A 154 -0.60 8.51 -0.28
N HIS A 155 -0.35 9.29 -1.32
CA HIS A 155 -1.21 9.36 -2.49
C HIS A 155 -1.05 8.12 -3.35
N VAL A 156 -2.16 7.64 -3.90
CA VAL A 156 -2.21 6.48 -4.80
C VAL A 156 -3.13 6.79 -5.97
N VAL A 157 -2.64 6.50 -7.17
CA VAL A 157 -3.45 6.52 -8.40
C VAL A 157 -3.39 5.16 -9.06
N VAL A 158 -4.52 4.66 -9.49
CA VAL A 158 -4.65 3.42 -10.25
C VAL A 158 -5.19 3.73 -11.64
N SER A 159 -4.46 3.28 -12.65
CA SER A 159 -4.83 3.38 -14.06
C SER A 159 -4.85 1.97 -14.66
N PRO A 160 -6.02 1.39 -14.95
CA PRO A 160 -6.10 0.10 -15.62
C PRO A 160 -5.47 0.12 -17.01
N PRO A 161 -5.14 -1.06 -17.57
CA PRO A 161 -4.65 -1.15 -18.94
C PRO A 161 -5.57 -0.46 -19.92
N ASP A 162 -5.00 0.30 -20.86
CA ASP A 162 -5.71 1.01 -21.93
C ASP A 162 -6.73 2.06 -21.46
N PHE A 163 -6.70 2.41 -20.18
CA PHE A 163 -7.53 3.46 -19.58
C PHE A 163 -6.67 4.52 -18.92
N GLY A 164 -7.23 5.72 -18.85
CA GLY A 164 -6.68 6.78 -18.01
C GLY A 164 -6.84 6.46 -16.51
N GLU A 165 -6.61 7.46 -15.69
CA GLU A 165 -6.81 7.39 -14.24
C GLU A 165 -8.28 7.02 -13.91
N VAL A 166 -8.46 5.96 -13.13
CA VAL A 166 -9.81 5.51 -12.69
C VAL A 166 -10.00 5.59 -11.19
N ALA A 167 -8.91 5.63 -10.42
CA ALA A 167 -8.97 5.78 -8.98
C ALA A 167 -7.85 6.66 -8.50
N THR A 168 -8.21 7.75 -7.82
CA THR A 168 -7.29 8.61 -7.06
C THR A 168 -7.70 8.56 -5.62
N THR A 169 -6.75 8.26 -4.75
CA THR A 169 -7.00 8.15 -3.31
C THR A 169 -5.79 8.55 -2.49
N GLN A 170 -5.98 8.61 -1.18
CA GLN A 170 -4.93 8.80 -0.20
C GLN A 170 -5.06 7.71 0.86
N LEU A 171 -3.95 7.07 1.20
CA LEU A 171 -3.92 6.06 2.25
C LEU A 171 -3.28 6.65 3.50
N TYR A 172 -3.98 6.55 4.61
CA TYR A 172 -3.64 7.19 5.87
C TYR A 172 -2.96 6.23 6.84
N TYR A 173 -2.18 6.82 7.75
CA TYR A 173 -1.37 6.09 8.73
C TYR A 173 -1.94 6.29 10.13
N PRO A 174 -2.19 5.22 10.91
CA PRO A 174 -2.70 5.32 12.27
C PRO A 174 -1.86 6.26 13.14
N ALA A 175 -2.51 7.16 13.87
CA ALA A 175 -1.84 8.21 14.64
C ALA A 175 -0.84 7.67 15.67
N GLU A 176 -1.14 6.53 16.30
CA GLU A 176 -0.28 5.87 17.27
C GLU A 176 1.02 5.36 16.64
N LEU A 177 0.94 4.86 15.41
CA LEU A 177 2.12 4.41 14.65
C LEU A 177 2.93 5.61 14.13
N CYS A 178 2.26 6.69 13.75
CA CYS A 178 2.93 7.94 13.41
C CYS A 178 3.74 8.47 14.60
N ASP A 179 3.17 8.50 15.81
CA ASP A 179 3.88 8.94 17.01
C ASP A 179 5.11 8.10 17.29
N GLN A 180 5.04 6.79 17.10
CA GLN A 180 6.19 5.90 17.26
C GLN A 180 7.26 6.16 16.20
N ALA A 181 6.88 6.26 14.93
CA ALA A 181 7.79 6.51 13.82
C ALA A 181 8.51 7.86 13.97
N TYR A 182 7.80 8.88 14.45
CA TYR A 182 8.34 10.24 14.60
C TYR A 182 9.28 10.43 15.79
N GLN A 183 9.41 9.44 16.68
CA GLN A 183 10.51 9.39 17.66
C GLN A 183 11.85 9.04 17.00
N GLY A 184 11.82 8.48 15.79
CA GLY A 184 13.03 8.14 15.04
C GLY A 184 13.88 9.37 14.70
N ARG A 185 15.19 9.19 14.67
CA ARG A 185 16.19 10.27 14.49
C ARG A 185 15.93 11.21 13.30
N HIS A 186 15.27 10.70 12.25
CA HIS A 186 15.02 11.46 11.02
C HIS A 186 13.78 12.35 11.11
N TYR A 187 12.90 12.12 12.08
CA TYR A 187 11.64 12.82 12.28
C TYR A 187 11.62 13.66 13.57
N ALA A 188 12.48 13.34 14.53
CA ALA A 188 12.43 13.89 15.89
C ALA A 188 12.53 15.41 15.95
N GLN A 189 13.16 16.05 14.97
CA GLN A 189 13.26 17.53 14.92
C GLN A 189 11.91 18.21 14.70
N ARG A 190 10.99 17.53 14.02
CA ARG A 190 9.61 18.05 13.77
C ARG A 190 8.65 17.67 14.87
N GLY A 191 8.94 16.59 15.60
CA GLY A 191 8.05 16.05 16.62
C GLY A 191 6.79 15.40 16.02
N PRO A 192 5.79 15.10 16.88
CA PRO A 192 4.53 14.50 16.44
C PRO A 192 3.73 15.45 15.55
N ASN A 193 2.91 14.88 14.68
CA ASN A 193 1.98 15.67 13.87
C ASN A 193 0.96 16.36 14.80
N PRO A 194 0.85 17.70 14.78
CA PRO A 194 -0.14 18.41 15.59
C PRO A 194 -1.57 18.18 15.08
N ASP A 195 -1.72 17.86 13.80
CA ASP A 195 -3.00 17.47 13.23
C ASP A 195 -3.14 15.96 13.26
N ARG A 196 -3.88 15.48 14.25
CA ARG A 196 -4.17 14.07 14.48
C ARG A 196 -5.60 13.70 14.06
N THR A 197 -6.20 14.52 13.22
CA THR A 197 -7.55 14.25 12.75
C THR A 197 -7.58 12.97 11.91
N ASP A 198 -8.67 12.26 12.02
CA ASP A 198 -8.94 11.14 11.13
C ASP A 198 -9.18 11.65 9.69
N SER A 199 -9.08 10.75 8.72
CA SER A 199 -9.28 11.07 7.31
C SER A 199 -10.64 11.73 7.02
N SER A 200 -11.65 11.44 7.86
CA SER A 200 -13.01 11.94 7.68
C SER A 200 -13.14 13.46 7.75
N LYS A 201 -12.21 14.13 8.43
CA LYS A 201 -12.23 15.60 8.57
C LYS A 201 -11.49 16.34 7.48
N ASP A 202 -10.63 15.64 6.78
CA ASP A 202 -9.70 16.23 5.82
C ASP A 202 -10.00 15.80 4.38
N SER A 203 -10.67 14.68 4.20
CA SER A 203 -11.11 14.19 2.90
C SER A 203 -12.41 14.89 2.46
N PRO A 204 -12.53 15.31 1.20
CA PRO A 204 -13.77 15.82 0.66
C PRO A 204 -14.84 14.71 0.46
N GLY A 205 -14.49 13.45 0.71
CA GLY A 205 -15.40 12.32 0.59
C GLY A 205 -16.29 12.10 1.81
N ASP A 206 -17.30 11.27 1.67
CA ASP A 206 -18.15 10.83 2.76
C ASP A 206 -17.35 9.95 3.73
N SER A 207 -17.41 10.29 5.02
CA SER A 207 -16.68 9.60 6.09
C SER A 207 -17.12 8.15 6.32
N SER A 208 -18.24 7.72 5.78
CA SER A 208 -18.80 6.37 6.02
C SER A 208 -17.93 5.23 5.48
N ASP A 209 -17.13 5.48 4.46
CA ASP A 209 -16.25 4.49 3.83
C ASP A 209 -14.76 4.71 4.14
N ALA A 210 -14.44 5.62 5.04
CA ALA A 210 -13.07 6.02 5.34
C ALA A 210 -12.20 4.89 5.93
N GLU A 211 -12.78 3.82 6.47
CA GLU A 211 -12.05 2.66 7.00
C GLU A 211 -11.16 1.97 5.95
N ASP A 212 -11.53 2.04 4.69
CA ASP A 212 -10.76 1.45 3.58
C ASP A 212 -9.57 2.32 3.16
N LEU A 213 -9.43 3.52 3.71
CA LEU A 213 -8.29 4.41 3.47
C LEU A 213 -7.16 4.23 4.51
N TRP A 214 -7.40 3.46 5.58
CA TRP A 214 -6.40 3.26 6.63
C TRP A 214 -5.52 2.05 6.35
N LEU A 215 -4.20 2.27 6.46
CA LEU A 215 -3.21 1.20 6.29
C LEU A 215 -3.13 0.32 7.55
N ASP A 216 -3.20 -1.00 7.36
CA ASP A 216 -2.79 -1.99 8.37
C ASP A 216 -1.28 -2.17 8.30
N LEU A 217 -0.56 -1.48 9.17
CA LEU A 217 0.90 -1.48 9.24
C LEU A 217 1.39 -2.46 10.31
N ARG A 218 2.41 -3.23 9.95
CA ARG A 218 3.12 -4.15 10.87
C ARG A 218 4.57 -3.79 10.95
N SER A 219 5.14 -3.85 12.16
CA SER A 219 6.58 -3.67 12.35
C SER A 219 7.31 -4.90 11.84
N GLU A 220 8.31 -4.70 10.98
CA GLU A 220 9.13 -5.77 10.41
C GLU A 220 10.54 -5.26 10.09
N GLY A 221 11.57 -6.02 10.52
CA GLY A 221 12.95 -5.75 10.13
C GLY A 221 13.50 -4.36 10.49
N GLY A 222 12.97 -3.71 11.53
CA GLY A 222 13.36 -2.34 11.90
C GLY A 222 12.65 -1.24 11.10
N GLY A 223 11.63 -1.61 10.33
CA GLY A 223 10.74 -0.73 9.58
C GLY A 223 9.29 -1.19 9.70
N TYR A 224 8.51 -0.88 8.68
CA TYR A 224 7.10 -1.23 8.59
C TYR A 224 6.77 -1.89 7.25
N VAL A 225 5.73 -2.72 7.26
CA VAL A 225 5.11 -3.30 6.06
C VAL A 225 3.62 -3.06 6.12
N ALA A 226 3.03 -2.61 5.03
CA ALA A 226 1.59 -2.54 4.84
C ALA A 226 1.17 -3.41 3.66
N ASN A 227 0.04 -4.10 3.81
CA ASN A 227 -0.63 -4.78 2.71
C ASN A 227 -2.02 -4.16 2.54
N HIS A 228 -2.35 -3.70 1.33
CA HIS A 228 -3.60 -3.02 1.08
C HIS A 228 -4.20 -3.43 -0.26
N ASN A 229 -5.54 -3.55 -0.31
CA ASN A 229 -6.26 -3.85 -1.54
C ASN A 229 -6.84 -2.57 -2.14
N LEU A 230 -6.61 -2.39 -3.43
CA LEU A 230 -7.12 -1.28 -4.21
C LEU A 230 -8.24 -1.79 -5.13
N GLY A 231 -9.48 -1.67 -4.66
CA GLY A 231 -10.64 -2.04 -5.47
C GLY A 231 -11.00 -0.93 -6.47
N VAL A 232 -11.01 -1.26 -7.75
CA VAL A 232 -11.38 -0.33 -8.82
C VAL A 232 -12.46 -0.94 -9.70
N THR A 233 -13.36 -0.11 -10.23
CA THR A 233 -14.34 -0.58 -11.20
C THR A 233 -13.76 -0.40 -12.60
N PHE A 234 -13.61 -1.51 -13.31
CA PHE A 234 -13.08 -1.52 -14.65
C PHE A 234 -14.04 -2.26 -15.60
N TYR A 235 -14.68 -1.54 -16.48
CA TYR A 235 -15.67 -2.10 -17.42
C TYR A 235 -15.05 -2.81 -18.63
N GLY A 236 -13.74 -2.68 -18.89
CA GLY A 236 -13.08 -3.26 -20.06
C GLY A 236 -13.14 -4.79 -20.15
N GLY A 237 -13.20 -5.48 -18.99
CA GLY A 237 -13.36 -6.94 -18.93
C GLY A 237 -14.79 -7.44 -19.20
N MET A 238 -15.79 -6.57 -19.21
CA MET A 238 -17.20 -6.94 -19.29
C MET A 238 -17.70 -7.06 -20.72
N PHE A 239 -17.07 -6.36 -21.68
CA PHE A 239 -17.54 -6.26 -23.06
C PHE A 239 -16.59 -6.84 -24.11
N GLY A 240 -15.48 -7.47 -23.70
CA GLY A 240 -14.48 -8.04 -24.61
C GLY A 240 -13.73 -7.01 -25.47
N GLU A 241 -14.39 -5.97 -25.89
CA GLU A 241 -13.86 -4.76 -26.52
C GLU A 241 -14.69 -3.57 -26.05
N LEU A 242 -13.98 -2.47 -25.74
CA LEU A 242 -14.65 -1.21 -25.44
C LEU A 242 -15.52 -0.78 -26.59
N PRO A 243 -16.73 -0.25 -26.31
CA PRO A 243 -17.49 0.45 -27.33
C PRO A 243 -16.65 1.54 -28.00
N ASP A 244 -16.72 1.66 -29.33
CA ASP A 244 -15.91 2.57 -30.13
C ASP A 244 -15.91 4.03 -29.67
N PHE A 245 -16.95 4.47 -28.94
CA PHE A 245 -17.03 5.83 -28.42
C PHE A 245 -16.00 6.13 -27.29
N TYR A 246 -15.45 5.10 -26.62
CA TYR A 246 -14.36 5.26 -25.65
C TYR A 246 -12.97 5.25 -26.29
N ARG A 247 -12.86 4.89 -27.57
CA ARG A 247 -11.58 4.86 -28.30
C ARG A 247 -11.23 6.18 -29.00
N GLN A 248 -12.10 7.19 -28.94
CA GLN A 248 -11.96 8.44 -29.69
C GLN A 248 -11.67 9.68 -28.83
N SER A 249 -11.18 9.50 -27.58
CA SER A 249 -10.80 10.61 -26.72
C SER A 249 -9.30 10.71 -26.53
#